data_6ca525a593419d83c9a79decb1473bb1
#
_entry.id   6ca525a593419d83c9a79decb1473bb1
#
_cell.length_a   1.000
_cell.length_b   1.000
_cell.length_c   1.000
_cell.angle_alpha   90.00
_cell.angle_beta   90.00
_cell.angle_gamma   90.00
#
_symmetry.space_group_name_H-M   'P 1'
#
loop_
_entity.id
_entity.type
_entity.pdbx_description
1 polymer ?
#
loop_
_entity_poly.entity_id
_entity_poly.type
_entity_poly.pdbx_seq_one_letter_code
_entity_poly.pdbx_strand_id
1 'polypeptide(L)'
;MTLKTLKLSAFVIATTLLTSCSHRMVGTWTVQRYETTTPGQQGVALSNIGTMQFHGNGSGKKNLNYSVLGIQRDDKLPFKWTWNDGKYISIESNGSDFSKTWIIMTNKKKFQKWKSTDGTNNVQIIELKK
;
A
#
# COMPACT_ATOMS: atom_id res chain seq x y z
N MET A 1 21.71 18.06 -53.23
CA MET A 1 21.53 18.25 -52.75
C MET A 1 20.55 18.13 -51.96
N THR A 2 20.33 17.98 -51.37
CA THR A 2 19.41 17.98 -50.81
C THR A 2 18.96 16.97 -50.10
N LEU A 3 18.96 16.44 -49.61
CA LEU A 3 18.57 15.47 -48.97
C LEU A 3 18.65 15.41 -47.63
N LYS A 4 18.98 15.86 -47.10
CA LYS A 4 19.20 15.89 -45.90
C LYS A 4 18.09 15.92 -45.15
N THR A 5 17.15 15.76 -45.45
CA THR A 5 16.09 16.06 -44.69
C THR A 5 15.48 14.97 -44.04
N LEU A 6 15.69 13.98 -44.22
CA LEU A 6 15.05 13.03 -43.62
C LEU A 6 15.36 12.59 -42.40
N LYS A 7 15.96 12.82 -41.71
CA LYS A 7 16.33 12.30 -40.65
C LYS A 7 15.52 12.54 -39.54
N LEU A 8 14.70 13.26 -39.44
CA LEU A 8 14.04 13.57 -38.36
C LEU A 8 13.03 12.66 -37.92
N SER A 9 12.50 11.96 -38.49
CA SER A 9 11.39 11.24 -38.09
C SER A 9 11.67 10.25 -37.04
N ALA A 10 12.78 9.87 -36.91
CA ALA A 10 13.00 8.83 -36.08
C ALA A 10 12.74 8.97 -34.66
N PHE A 11 12.77 10.04 -34.08
CA PHE A 11 12.70 10.01 -32.75
C PHE A 11 11.43 10.15 -32.12
N VAL A 12 10.50 10.29 -32.71
CA VAL A 12 9.27 10.45 -32.15
C VAL A 12 8.82 9.25 -31.41
N ILE A 13 9.15 8.11 -31.82
CA ILE A 13 8.65 6.97 -31.25
C ILE A 13 8.98 6.75 -29.85
N ALA A 14 10.03 7.17 -29.42
CA ALA A 14 10.44 6.84 -28.12
C ALA A 14 9.55 7.30 -27.04
N THR A 15 8.84 8.31 -27.27
CA THR A 15 8.14 8.83 -26.16
C THR A 15 6.98 8.01 -25.75
N THR A 16 6.46 7.23 -26.60
CA THR A 16 5.25 6.57 -26.21
C THR A 16 5.48 5.50 -25.20
N LEU A 17 6.71 5.10 -25.05
CA LEU A 17 6.89 4.03 -24.17
C LEU A 17 6.84 4.41 -22.75
N LEU A 18 6.83 5.63 -22.45
CA LEU A 18 6.90 5.99 -21.10
C LEU A 18 5.64 5.92 -20.38
N THR A 19 4.59 5.61 -20.99
CA THR A 19 3.39 5.77 -20.29
C THR A 19 2.90 4.60 -19.61
N SER A 20 3.55 3.54 -19.57
CA SER A 20 2.84 2.46 -19.19
C SER A 20 2.90 1.92 -17.88
N CYS A 21 3.51 2.12 -16.98
CA CYS A 21 3.59 1.26 -15.85
C CYS A 21 3.31 1.89 -14.55
N SER A 22 2.10 1.95 -14.17
CA SER A 22 1.77 2.25 -12.80
C SER A 22 1.67 0.95 -12.03
N HIS A 23 2.29 0.90 -10.87
CA HIS A 23 2.13 -0.25 -10.01
C HIS A 23 0.69 -0.33 -9.52
N ARG A 24 0.17 -1.55 -9.35
CA ARG A 24 -1.22 -1.71 -8.91
C ARG A 24 -1.50 -1.07 -7.57
N MET A 25 -0.51 -0.93 -6.71
CA MET A 25 -0.71 -0.28 -5.42
C MET A 25 -0.87 1.23 -5.52
N VAL A 26 -0.42 1.84 -6.59
CA VAL A 26 -0.53 3.30 -6.72
C VAL A 26 -2.00 3.70 -6.76
N GLY A 27 -2.36 4.65 -5.91
CA GLY A 27 -3.73 5.14 -5.81
C GLY A 27 -4.21 5.16 -4.36
N THR A 28 -5.50 5.36 -4.19
CA THR A 28 -6.11 5.46 -2.88
C THR A 28 -6.86 4.16 -2.56
N TRP A 29 -6.56 3.61 -1.41
CA TRP A 29 -7.17 2.37 -0.94
C TRP A 29 -7.93 2.64 0.36
N THR A 30 -9.10 2.05 0.50
CA THR A 30 -9.84 2.08 1.76
C THR A 30 -9.40 0.88 2.59
N VAL A 31 -9.05 1.11 3.85
CA VAL A 31 -8.81 0.02 4.79
C VAL A 31 -10.18 -0.43 5.26
N GLN A 32 -10.72 -1.43 4.59
CA GLN A 32 -12.09 -1.86 4.85
C GLN A 32 -12.18 -2.80 6.05
N ARG A 33 -11.08 -3.43 6.44
CA ARG A 33 -11.07 -4.32 7.60
C ARG A 33 -9.68 -4.31 8.24
N TYR A 34 -9.67 -4.23 9.55
CA TYR A 34 -8.46 -4.34 10.35
C TYR A 34 -8.74 -5.24 11.53
N GLU A 35 -8.04 -6.35 11.61
CA GLU A 35 -8.19 -7.30 12.70
C GLU A 35 -6.91 -7.35 13.50
N THR A 36 -7.05 -7.52 14.80
CA THR A 36 -5.92 -7.76 15.68
C THR A 36 -6.33 -8.85 16.66
N THR A 37 -5.52 -9.87 16.80
CA THR A 37 -5.81 -11.03 17.64
C THR A 37 -4.58 -11.39 18.45
N THR A 38 -4.76 -11.56 19.75
CA THR A 38 -3.72 -12.05 20.64
C THR A 38 -4.14 -13.44 21.12
N PRO A 39 -3.25 -14.45 21.08
CA PRO A 39 -3.61 -15.78 21.52
C PRO A 39 -4.17 -15.79 22.93
N GLY A 40 -5.25 -16.54 23.11
CA GLY A 40 -5.91 -16.62 24.40
C GLY A 40 -6.86 -15.47 24.70
N GLN A 41 -7.00 -14.52 23.78
CA GLN A 41 -7.91 -13.40 23.94
C GLN A 41 -8.84 -13.32 22.76
N GLN A 42 -9.97 -12.68 22.92
CA GLN A 42 -10.89 -12.46 21.83
C GLN A 42 -10.31 -11.42 20.89
N GLY A 43 -10.35 -11.69 19.60
CA GLY A 43 -9.86 -10.74 18.60
C GLY A 43 -10.80 -9.56 18.44
N VAL A 44 -10.26 -8.51 17.85
CA VAL A 44 -11.01 -7.29 17.52
C VAL A 44 -10.96 -7.12 16.01
N ALA A 45 -12.10 -6.87 15.40
CA ALA A 45 -12.19 -6.59 13.98
C ALA A 45 -12.92 -5.27 13.77
N LEU A 46 -12.30 -4.38 13.02
CA LEU A 46 -12.82 -3.05 12.74
C LEU A 46 -13.08 -2.91 11.25
N SER A 47 -14.10 -2.16 10.89
CA SER A 47 -14.49 -1.96 9.50
C SER A 47 -14.32 -0.50 9.08
N ASN A 48 -13.85 -0.31 7.86
CA ASN A 48 -13.79 1.02 7.25
C ASN A 48 -13.13 2.08 8.13
N ILE A 49 -11.89 1.86 8.46
CA ILE A 49 -11.18 2.75 9.37
C ILE A 49 -10.51 3.93 8.69
N GLY A 50 -10.59 4.04 7.38
CA GLY A 50 -10.05 5.16 6.65
C GLY A 50 -9.33 4.75 5.37
N THR A 51 -8.41 5.60 4.92
CA THR A 51 -7.75 5.40 3.63
C THR A 51 -6.24 5.45 3.74
N MET A 52 -5.58 4.77 2.81
CA MET A 52 -4.14 4.88 2.58
C MET A 52 -3.92 5.21 1.11
N GLN A 53 -3.13 6.23 0.84
CA GLN A 53 -2.83 6.62 -0.53
C GLN A 53 -1.38 6.29 -0.84
N PHE A 54 -1.16 5.48 -1.86
CA PHE A 54 0.17 5.04 -2.26
C PHE A 54 0.61 5.81 -3.50
N HIS A 55 1.78 6.46 -3.43
CA HIS A 55 2.31 7.23 -4.55
C HIS A 55 3.37 6.41 -5.29
N GLY A 56 3.51 6.64 -6.57
CA GLY A 56 4.45 5.88 -7.40
C GLY A 56 5.91 6.07 -7.04
N ASN A 57 6.24 7.10 -6.28
CA ASN A 57 7.61 7.33 -5.86
C ASN A 57 7.99 6.61 -4.56
N GLY A 58 7.15 5.72 -4.07
CA GLY A 58 7.45 4.97 -2.86
C GLY A 58 7.02 5.64 -1.56
N SER A 59 6.33 6.76 -1.64
CA SER A 59 5.78 7.43 -0.46
C SER A 59 4.28 7.22 -0.38
N GLY A 60 3.68 7.67 0.69
CA GLY A 60 2.23 7.61 0.84
C GLY A 60 1.72 8.42 2.00
N LYS A 61 0.41 8.49 2.09
CA LYS A 61 -0.31 9.21 3.13
C LYS A 61 -1.37 8.31 3.72
N LYS A 62 -1.65 8.49 5.00
CA LYS A 62 -2.74 7.77 5.67
C LYS A 62 -3.74 8.76 6.24
N ASN A 63 -4.98 8.34 6.30
CA ASN A 63 -6.02 9.05 7.01
C ASN A 63 -6.88 7.98 7.70
N LEU A 64 -6.39 7.47 8.84
CA LEU A 64 -7.02 6.38 9.56
C LEU A 64 -7.50 6.86 10.92
N ASN A 65 -8.68 6.40 11.29
CA ASN A 65 -9.27 6.74 12.57
C ASN A 65 -9.96 5.49 13.09
N TYR A 66 -9.51 4.98 14.22
CA TYR A 66 -10.06 3.76 14.78
C TYR A 66 -9.82 3.69 16.28
N SER A 67 -10.57 2.82 16.95
CA SER A 67 -10.44 2.61 18.37
C SER A 67 -10.25 1.12 18.65
N VAL A 68 -9.22 0.78 19.38
CA VAL A 68 -8.95 -0.60 19.77
C VAL A 68 -8.89 -0.64 21.28
N LEU A 69 -9.71 -1.47 21.90
CA LEU A 69 -9.76 -1.63 23.35
C LEU A 69 -9.89 -0.29 24.08
N GLY A 70 -10.72 0.58 23.55
CA GLY A 70 -10.96 1.89 24.17
C GLY A 70 -9.91 2.94 23.88
N ILE A 71 -8.86 2.61 23.16
CA ILE A 71 -7.81 3.56 22.84
C ILE A 71 -8.05 4.08 21.42
N GLN A 72 -8.25 5.39 21.34
CA GLN A 72 -8.48 6.05 20.05
C GLN A 72 -7.16 6.25 19.31
N ARG A 73 -7.13 5.91 18.04
CA ARG A 73 -5.98 6.11 17.16
C ARG A 73 -6.38 6.99 16.00
N ASP A 74 -5.62 8.05 15.78
CA ASP A 74 -5.86 8.96 14.68
C ASP A 74 -4.54 9.00 13.91
N ASP A 75 -4.39 8.12 12.95
CA ASP A 75 -3.12 7.92 12.24
C ASP A 75 -3.15 8.62 10.89
N LYS A 76 -2.53 9.80 10.85
CA LYS A 76 -2.37 10.58 9.62
C LYS A 76 -0.90 10.71 9.25
N LEU A 77 -0.08 9.79 9.74
CA LEU A 77 1.35 9.84 9.52
C LEU A 77 1.70 9.43 8.09
N PRO A 78 2.66 10.11 7.47
CA PRO A 78 3.11 9.68 6.14
C PRO A 78 3.84 8.36 6.24
N PHE A 79 4.01 7.68 5.14
CA PHE A 79 4.74 6.43 5.12
C PHE A 79 5.57 6.28 3.84
N LYS A 80 6.48 5.32 3.87
CA LYS A 80 7.20 4.85 2.70
C LYS A 80 6.83 3.39 2.51
N TRP A 81 6.82 2.93 1.29
CA TRP A 81 6.47 1.55 1.01
C TRP A 81 7.40 0.93 -0.02
N THR A 82 7.61 -0.36 0.12
CA THR A 82 8.43 -1.16 -0.79
C THR A 82 7.70 -2.45 -1.08
N TRP A 83 7.58 -2.78 -2.35
CA TRP A 83 6.89 -3.98 -2.80
C TRP A 83 7.91 -5.04 -3.16
N ASN A 84 7.76 -6.25 -2.61
CA ASN A 84 8.69 -7.34 -2.84
C ASN A 84 8.02 -8.51 -3.55
N ASP A 85 8.01 -8.45 -4.88
CA ASP A 85 7.52 -9.55 -5.71
C ASP A 85 6.11 -10.04 -5.44
N GLY A 86 5.25 -9.24 -4.91
CA GLY A 86 3.90 -9.66 -4.58
C GLY A 86 3.83 -10.57 -3.37
N LYS A 87 4.95 -10.80 -2.68
CA LYS A 87 4.97 -11.65 -1.50
C LYS A 87 4.91 -10.85 -0.22
N TYR A 88 5.60 -9.73 -0.18
CA TYR A 88 5.66 -8.86 0.99
C TYR A 88 5.53 -7.42 0.58
N ILE A 89 5.00 -6.62 1.48
CA ILE A 89 5.04 -5.17 1.34
C ILE A 89 5.55 -4.60 2.66
N SER A 90 6.53 -3.74 2.60
CA SER A 90 7.07 -3.07 3.79
C SER A 90 6.50 -1.67 3.86
N ILE A 91 5.94 -1.35 5.00
CA ILE A 91 5.43 -0.01 5.32
C ILE A 91 6.32 0.55 6.41
N GLU A 92 6.87 1.74 6.18
CA GLU A 92 7.71 2.41 7.13
C GLU A 92 7.04 3.70 7.52
N SER A 93 6.61 3.81 8.77
CA SER A 93 5.85 4.96 9.27
C SER A 93 6.01 5.05 10.78
N ASN A 94 7.01 5.80 11.24
CA ASN A 94 7.31 5.87 12.66
C ASN A 94 6.11 6.28 13.50
N GLY A 95 5.79 5.49 14.48
CA GLY A 95 4.66 5.77 15.37
C GLY A 95 3.33 5.18 14.93
N SER A 96 3.30 4.50 13.80
CA SER A 96 2.08 3.88 13.30
C SER A 96 2.05 2.38 13.61
N ASP A 97 0.86 1.87 13.90
CA ASP A 97 0.65 0.44 14.08
C ASP A 97 0.84 -0.33 12.78
N PHE A 98 0.84 0.37 11.65
CA PHE A 98 1.00 -0.27 10.35
C PHE A 98 2.45 -0.31 9.87
N SER A 99 3.39 0.22 10.65
CA SER A 99 4.79 0.29 10.27
C SER A 99 5.46 -1.06 10.50
N LYS A 100 5.45 -1.90 9.50
CA LYS A 100 6.05 -3.24 9.54
C LYS A 100 6.05 -3.83 8.14
N THR A 101 6.64 -5.00 8.01
CA THR A 101 6.56 -5.77 6.78
C THR A 101 5.33 -6.68 6.87
N TRP A 102 4.54 -6.69 5.82
CA TRP A 102 3.31 -7.46 5.77
C TRP A 102 3.43 -8.56 4.72
N ILE A 103 2.92 -9.75 5.05
CA ILE A 103 2.82 -10.85 4.09
C ILE A 103 1.59 -10.60 3.24
N ILE A 104 1.73 -10.62 1.93
CA ILE A 104 0.61 -10.42 1.03
C ILE A 104 -0.11 -11.77 0.86
N MET A 105 -1.32 -11.85 1.37
CA MET A 105 -2.13 -13.06 1.28
C MET A 105 -3.01 -13.07 0.05
N THR A 106 -3.55 -11.93 -0.32
CA THR A 106 -4.35 -11.78 -1.53
C THR A 106 -3.87 -10.55 -2.27
N ASN A 107 -3.58 -10.72 -3.54
CA ASN A 107 -3.02 -9.64 -4.36
C ASN A 107 -3.84 -9.51 -5.63
N LYS A 108 -4.86 -8.69 -5.59
CA LYS A 108 -5.72 -8.41 -6.74
C LYS A 108 -5.68 -6.93 -7.08
N LYS A 109 -6.05 -6.60 -8.29
CA LYS A 109 -5.97 -5.23 -8.77
C LYS A 109 -6.71 -4.23 -7.90
N LYS A 110 -7.82 -4.63 -7.32
CA LYS A 110 -8.62 -3.75 -6.47
C LYS A 110 -8.86 -4.28 -5.07
N PHE A 111 -8.16 -5.31 -4.68
CA PHE A 111 -8.30 -5.88 -3.35
C PHE A 111 -6.99 -6.47 -2.88
N GLN A 112 -6.58 -6.12 -1.68
CA GLN A 112 -5.37 -6.63 -1.04
C GLN A 112 -5.73 -7.14 0.35
N LYS A 113 -5.09 -8.24 0.76
CA LYS A 113 -5.20 -8.73 2.12
C LYS A 113 -3.80 -9.05 2.62
N TRP A 114 -3.42 -8.49 3.74
CA TRP A 114 -2.07 -8.63 4.27
C TRP A 114 -2.11 -9.10 5.72
N LYS A 115 -1.07 -9.83 6.13
CA LYS A 115 -0.92 -10.33 7.48
C LYS A 115 0.39 -9.85 8.05
N SER A 116 0.42 -9.49 9.34
CA SER A 116 1.62 -8.99 10.00
C SER A 116 2.69 -10.05 10.15
N THR A 117 3.96 -9.59 10.22
CA THR A 117 5.10 -10.47 10.36
C THR A 117 5.95 -10.12 11.58
N ASP A 118 5.45 -9.33 12.51
CA ASP A 118 6.32 -8.75 13.53
C ASP A 118 6.76 -9.74 14.60
N GLY A 119 6.37 -10.98 14.51
CA GLY A 119 6.89 -11.98 15.43
C GLY A 119 6.37 -11.89 16.84
N THR A 120 5.45 -10.98 17.11
CA THR A 120 4.85 -10.91 18.43
C THR A 120 3.70 -11.88 18.49
N ASN A 121 3.12 -12.06 19.67
CA ASN A 121 1.95 -12.90 19.78
C ASN A 121 0.72 -12.26 19.16
N ASN A 122 0.82 -11.03 18.72
CA ASN A 122 -0.31 -10.30 18.20
C ASN A 122 -0.33 -10.43 16.69
N VAL A 123 -1.36 -11.00 16.13
CA VAL A 123 -1.51 -11.17 14.69
C VAL A 123 -2.47 -10.11 14.16
N GLN A 124 -2.03 -9.39 13.16
CA GLN A 124 -2.84 -8.35 12.54
C GLN A 124 -3.10 -8.71 11.08
N ILE A 125 -4.31 -8.44 10.63
CA ILE A 125 -4.70 -8.65 9.25
C ILE A 125 -5.40 -7.40 8.77
N ILE A 126 -5.06 -6.92 7.58
CA ILE A 126 -5.77 -5.81 6.99
C ILE A 126 -6.27 -6.17 5.60
N GLU A 127 -7.40 -5.63 5.24
CA GLU A 127 -7.96 -5.74 3.91
C GLU A 127 -8.13 -4.35 3.34
N LEU A 128 -7.63 -4.17 2.13
CA LEU A 128 -7.69 -2.90 1.42
C LEU A 128 -8.53 -3.07 0.16
N LYS A 129 -9.35 -2.09 -0.13
CA LYS A 129 -10.19 -2.08 -1.33
C LYS A 129 -9.98 -0.77 -2.08
N LYS A 130 -9.79 -0.88 -3.39
CA LYS A 130 -9.58 0.27 -4.23
C LYS A 130 -10.86 0.74 -4.92
#